data_407888b55a397ccfbc31386704a56000
#
_entry.id   407888b55a397ccfbc31386704a56000
#
_cell.length_a   1.000
_cell.length_b   1.000
_cell.length_c   1.000
_cell.angle_alpha   90.00
_cell.angle_beta   90.00
_cell.angle_gamma   90.00
#
_symmetry.space_group_name_H-M   'P 1'
#
loop_
_entity.id
_entity.type
_entity.pdbx_description
1 polymer ?
#
loop_
_entity_poly.entity_id
_entity_poly.type
_entity_poly.pdbx_seq_one_letter_code
_entity_poly.pdbx_strand_id
1 'polypeptide(L)'
;MIDWGYRAQRLAYRAASALGLVQSQTRRPPASKGTAGLRQQVIHFINKPMPGGLPKRTSRALLDVEDKRIVPLIRDPQKAGDDAEAVFYFPGCGSERLFGQVGLATQAMLYEVGSICVLPPGYLCCGYPQTAAGEQEAGQKIITDNRVLFHRVANTLNYLDIRTVVVSCGTCMDQLMQYQFDKIFPGCRLLDIHEYLLEKGVQLDGLSGTRYMYHDPCHTPMKTYQ
;
A
#
# COMPACT_ATOMS: atom_id res chain seq x y z
N MET A 1 15.87 2.11 6.12
CA MET A 1 16.70 0.98 5.61
C MET A 1 16.36 0.60 4.17
N ILE A 2 15.09 0.39 3.82
CA ILE A 2 14.67 -0.02 2.46
C ILE A 2 15.19 0.95 1.39
N ASP A 3 15.02 2.27 1.57
CA ASP A 3 15.45 3.28 0.61
C ASP A 3 16.97 3.29 0.37
N TRP A 4 17.76 3.05 1.42
CA TRP A 4 19.22 2.94 1.29
C TRP A 4 19.62 1.69 0.51
N GLY A 5 18.95 0.56 0.76
CA GLY A 5 19.18 -0.68 0.02
C GLY A 5 18.93 -0.49 -1.48
N TYR A 6 17.82 0.14 -1.87
CA TYR A 6 17.53 0.42 -3.26
C TYR A 6 18.47 1.44 -3.91
N ARG A 7 18.92 2.46 -3.17
CA ARG A 7 19.91 3.41 -3.69
C ARG A 7 21.26 2.73 -3.94
N ALA A 8 21.71 1.91 -3.01
CA ALA A 8 22.94 1.13 -3.15
C ALA A 8 22.86 0.16 -4.33
N GLN A 9 21.73 -0.55 -4.48
CA GLN A 9 21.50 -1.44 -5.62
C GLN A 9 21.49 -0.70 -6.97
N ARG A 10 20.85 0.47 -7.05
CA ARG A 10 20.88 1.29 -8.27
C ARG A 10 22.30 1.73 -8.63
N LEU A 11 23.08 2.14 -7.64
CA LEU A 11 24.47 2.55 -7.87
C LEU A 11 25.30 1.37 -8.35
N ALA A 12 25.20 0.22 -7.69
CA ALA A 12 25.88 -1.00 -8.06
C ALA A 12 25.49 -1.46 -9.50
N TYR A 13 24.21 -1.43 -9.83
CA TYR A 13 23.75 -1.77 -11.17
C TYR A 13 24.29 -0.82 -12.25
N ARG A 14 24.27 0.49 -11.99
CA ARG A 14 24.82 1.49 -12.91
C ARG A 14 26.31 1.30 -13.13
N ALA A 15 27.09 1.08 -12.06
CA ALA A 15 28.51 0.82 -12.14
C ALA A 15 28.80 -0.47 -12.93
N ALA A 16 28.11 -1.56 -12.61
CA ALA A 16 28.24 -2.83 -13.33
C ALA A 16 27.83 -2.72 -14.81
N SER A 17 26.80 -1.94 -15.12
CA SER A 17 26.35 -1.68 -16.50
C SER A 17 27.39 -0.87 -17.29
N ALA A 18 27.96 0.16 -16.66
CA ALA A 18 29.03 0.98 -17.29
C ALA A 18 30.30 0.18 -17.57
N LEU A 19 30.59 -0.83 -16.75
CA LEU A 19 31.72 -1.74 -16.92
C LEU A 19 31.44 -2.92 -17.85
N GLY A 20 30.24 -2.98 -18.48
CA GLY A 20 29.83 -4.07 -19.35
C GLY A 20 29.64 -5.42 -18.64
N LEU A 21 29.53 -5.43 -17.32
CA LEU A 21 29.40 -6.65 -16.51
C LEU A 21 27.95 -7.15 -16.38
N VAL A 22 26.96 -6.34 -16.83
CA VAL A 22 25.54 -6.70 -16.78
C VAL A 22 25.17 -7.40 -18.07
N GLN A 23 24.78 -8.67 -17.95
CA GLN A 23 24.29 -9.43 -19.11
C GLN A 23 22.84 -9.01 -19.45
N SER A 24 22.55 -8.79 -20.73
CA SER A 24 21.24 -8.36 -21.22
C SER A 24 20.11 -9.39 -21.03
N GLN A 25 20.46 -10.63 -20.72
CA GLN A 25 19.49 -11.70 -20.43
C GLN A 25 19.85 -12.38 -19.12
N THR A 26 19.17 -12.01 -18.06
CA THR A 26 19.18 -12.77 -16.81
C THR A 26 18.32 -14.01 -16.95
N ARG A 27 18.91 -15.14 -17.32
CA ARG A 27 18.26 -16.43 -17.09
C ARG A 27 18.03 -16.59 -15.59
N ARG A 28 16.78 -16.90 -15.22
CA ARG A 28 16.50 -17.39 -13.87
C ARG A 28 17.44 -18.56 -13.60
N PRO A 29 18.19 -18.55 -12.48
CA PRO A 29 18.93 -19.74 -12.11
C PRO A 29 17.95 -20.92 -12.04
N PRO A 30 18.31 -22.10 -12.51
CA PRO A 30 17.45 -23.26 -12.37
C PRO A 30 17.05 -23.41 -10.90
N ALA A 31 15.78 -23.68 -10.64
CA ALA A 31 15.28 -23.94 -9.30
C ALA A 31 16.02 -25.17 -8.74
N SER A 32 17.18 -24.95 -8.15
CA SER A 32 17.90 -26.00 -7.44
C SER A 32 17.22 -26.19 -6.09
N LYS A 33 16.99 -27.43 -5.71
CA LYS A 33 16.58 -27.79 -4.35
C LYS A 33 17.71 -27.37 -3.40
N GLY A 34 17.66 -26.14 -2.90
CA GLY A 34 18.67 -25.59 -1.99
C GLY A 34 18.81 -24.07 -2.12
N THR A 35 19.28 -23.40 -1.08
CA THR A 35 19.61 -21.98 -1.09
C THR A 35 20.81 -21.75 -2.01
N ALA A 36 20.62 -20.88 -3.03
CA ALA A 36 21.73 -20.44 -3.88
C ALA A 36 22.86 -19.87 -3.01
N GLY A 37 24.10 -20.24 -3.32
CA GLY A 37 25.27 -19.72 -2.60
C GLY A 37 25.30 -18.19 -2.62
N LEU A 38 25.84 -17.55 -1.58
CA LEU A 38 25.88 -16.10 -1.40
C LEU A 38 26.38 -15.37 -2.65
N ARG A 39 27.42 -15.92 -3.31
CA ARG A 39 27.98 -15.36 -4.55
C ARG A 39 26.94 -15.29 -5.69
N GLN A 40 26.14 -16.34 -5.86
CA GLN A 40 25.09 -16.37 -6.88
C GLN A 40 23.95 -15.41 -6.55
N GLN A 41 23.60 -15.28 -5.28
CA GLN A 41 22.60 -14.31 -4.82
C GLN A 41 23.07 -12.88 -5.09
N VAL A 42 24.34 -12.55 -4.81
CA VAL A 42 24.91 -11.22 -5.07
C VAL A 42 24.95 -10.92 -6.57
N ILE A 43 25.39 -11.87 -7.41
CA ILE A 43 25.42 -11.69 -8.87
C ILE A 43 24.00 -11.48 -9.40
N HIS A 44 23.05 -12.28 -8.93
CA HIS A 44 21.65 -12.16 -9.34
C HIS A 44 21.03 -10.82 -8.90
N PHE A 45 21.36 -10.34 -7.71
CA PHE A 45 20.92 -9.04 -7.18
C PHE A 45 21.50 -7.87 -8.00
N ILE A 46 22.76 -7.92 -8.36
CA ILE A 46 23.43 -6.87 -9.15
C ILE A 46 22.90 -6.85 -10.58
N ASN A 47 22.62 -8.00 -11.18
CA ASN A 47 22.15 -8.11 -12.57
C ASN A 47 20.66 -7.78 -12.76
N LYS A 48 19.89 -7.60 -11.70
CA LYS A 48 18.49 -7.18 -11.82
C LYS A 48 18.37 -5.67 -12.03
N PRO A 49 17.80 -5.23 -13.16
CA PRO A 49 17.46 -3.83 -13.32
C PRO A 49 16.42 -3.45 -12.27
N MET A 50 16.71 -2.40 -11.51
CA MET A 50 15.69 -1.84 -10.63
C MET A 50 14.64 -1.11 -11.45
N PRO A 51 13.35 -1.26 -11.13
CA PRO A 51 12.31 -0.48 -11.76
C PRO A 51 12.67 1.01 -11.71
N GLY A 52 12.71 1.65 -12.87
CA GLY A 52 12.81 3.11 -12.93
C GLY A 52 11.60 3.71 -12.23
N GLY A 53 11.76 4.79 -11.48
CA GLY A 53 10.61 5.52 -10.94
C GLY A 53 10.19 5.19 -9.51
N LEU A 54 10.98 4.41 -8.73
CA LEU A 54 10.75 4.37 -7.29
C LEU A 54 10.88 5.79 -6.72
N PRO A 55 9.89 6.29 -5.98
CA PRO A 55 9.88 7.65 -5.48
C PRO A 55 11.06 7.89 -4.54
N LYS A 56 11.65 9.09 -4.60
CA LYS A 56 12.73 9.49 -3.68
C LYS A 56 12.21 9.73 -2.25
N ARG A 57 10.94 10.11 -2.15
CA ARG A 57 10.23 10.39 -0.89
C ARG A 57 8.97 9.53 -0.84
N THR A 58 8.60 9.12 0.34
CA THR A 58 7.34 8.41 0.61
C THR A 58 6.14 9.33 0.41
N SER A 59 4.94 8.78 0.27
CA SER A 59 3.72 9.61 0.18
C SER A 59 3.54 10.50 1.41
N ARG A 60 3.80 9.97 2.61
CA ARG A 60 3.72 10.74 3.87
C ARG A 60 4.75 11.87 3.94
N ALA A 61 5.98 11.61 3.48
CA ALA A 61 7.02 12.63 3.45
C ALA A 61 6.72 13.76 2.45
N LEU A 62 5.91 13.50 1.43
CA LEU A 62 5.46 14.52 0.47
C LEU A 62 4.33 15.39 1.04
N LEU A 63 3.53 14.82 1.94
CA LEU A 63 2.40 15.49 2.60
C LEU A 63 2.75 16.04 3.99
N ASP A 64 4.00 15.84 4.44
CA ASP A 64 4.50 16.25 5.77
C ASP A 64 3.68 15.64 6.95
N VAL A 65 3.25 14.39 6.78
CA VAL A 65 2.44 13.64 7.76
C VAL A 65 3.14 12.38 8.29
N GLU A 66 4.45 12.45 8.47
CA GLU A 66 5.27 11.31 8.93
C GLU A 66 5.23 11.12 10.46
N ASP A 67 4.78 12.13 11.23
CA ASP A 67 4.78 12.03 12.70
C ASP A 67 3.82 10.93 13.16
N LYS A 68 4.41 9.89 13.76
CA LYS A 68 3.66 8.73 14.27
C LYS A 68 2.80 9.00 15.52
N ARG A 69 2.88 10.21 16.08
CA ARG A 69 2.11 10.62 17.26
C ARG A 69 0.78 11.26 16.89
N ILE A 70 0.60 11.63 15.62
CA ILE A 70 -0.62 12.25 15.12
C ILE A 70 -1.40 11.30 14.23
N VAL A 71 -2.71 11.46 14.20
CA VAL A 71 -3.63 10.81 13.24
C VAL A 71 -3.96 11.85 12.18
N PRO A 72 -3.40 11.74 10.96
CA PRO A 72 -3.69 12.71 9.91
C PRO A 72 -5.13 12.60 9.43
N LEU A 73 -5.78 13.76 9.30
CA LEU A 73 -7.08 13.93 8.67
C LEU A 73 -6.91 14.80 7.43
N ILE A 74 -7.26 14.27 6.27
CA ILE A 74 -7.16 14.95 4.99
C ILE A 74 -8.58 15.11 4.44
N ARG A 75 -9.01 16.37 4.24
CA ARG A 75 -10.33 16.71 3.72
C ARG A 75 -10.28 17.95 2.84
N ASP A 76 -11.20 18.04 1.92
CA ASP A 76 -11.49 19.28 1.20
C ASP A 76 -12.51 20.11 2.02
N PRO A 77 -12.15 21.27 2.56
CA PRO A 77 -13.09 22.09 3.32
C PRO A 77 -14.28 22.59 2.52
N GLN A 78 -14.18 22.61 1.19
CA GLN A 78 -15.28 23.05 0.31
C GLN A 78 -16.24 21.93 -0.05
N LYS A 79 -15.77 20.67 -0.06
CA LYS A 79 -16.55 19.48 -0.44
C LYS A 79 -16.99 18.66 0.76
N ALA A 80 -16.17 18.58 1.79
CA ALA A 80 -16.44 17.82 3.01
C ALA A 80 -17.25 18.68 3.98
N GLY A 81 -18.59 18.67 3.83
CA GLY A 81 -19.52 19.27 4.79
C GLY A 81 -19.62 18.50 6.11
N ASP A 82 -20.54 18.90 6.98
CA ASP A 82 -20.73 18.27 8.30
C ASP A 82 -21.14 16.78 8.20
N ASP A 83 -21.81 16.40 7.11
CA ASP A 83 -22.25 15.02 6.83
C ASP A 83 -21.24 14.21 5.99
N ALA A 84 -20.03 14.71 5.78
CA ALA A 84 -19.03 14.03 4.97
C ALA A 84 -18.62 12.69 5.60
N GLU A 85 -18.60 11.65 4.78
CA GLU A 85 -18.21 10.32 5.23
C GLU A 85 -16.72 10.28 5.65
N ALA A 86 -16.46 9.82 6.88
CA ALA A 86 -15.13 9.57 7.34
C ALA A 86 -14.68 8.16 6.94
N VAL A 87 -13.55 8.09 6.22
CA VAL A 87 -12.98 6.87 5.66
C VAL A 87 -11.62 6.60 6.26
N PHE A 88 -11.45 5.45 6.89
CA PHE A 88 -10.13 5.02 7.36
C PHE A 88 -9.36 4.40 6.21
N TYR A 89 -8.38 5.12 5.65
CA TYR A 89 -7.54 4.63 4.58
C TYR A 89 -6.29 3.94 5.12
N PHE A 90 -6.16 2.65 4.83
CA PHE A 90 -4.95 1.89 5.13
C PHE A 90 -4.09 1.72 3.86
N PRO A 91 -3.06 2.54 3.65
CA PRO A 91 -2.24 2.47 2.44
C PRO A 91 -1.31 1.26 2.41
N GLY A 92 -0.91 0.74 3.58
CA GLY A 92 0.10 -0.29 3.69
C GLY A 92 1.49 0.16 3.24
N CYS A 93 2.47 -0.74 3.37
CA CYS A 93 3.87 -0.42 3.07
C CYS A 93 4.14 -0.21 1.57
N GLY A 94 3.36 -0.86 0.70
CA GLY A 94 3.48 -0.75 -0.76
C GLY A 94 3.15 0.65 -1.24
N SER A 95 1.94 1.10 -1.00
CA SER A 95 1.43 2.40 -1.48
C SER A 95 2.03 3.60 -0.76
N GLU A 96 2.64 3.42 0.41
CA GLU A 96 3.33 4.52 1.09
C GLU A 96 4.80 4.66 0.71
N ARG A 97 5.53 3.54 0.57
CA ARG A 97 6.99 3.55 0.48
C ARG A 97 7.52 3.18 -0.90
N LEU A 98 6.94 2.17 -1.54
CA LEU A 98 7.44 1.64 -2.81
C LEU A 98 6.76 2.31 -4.00
N PHE A 99 5.45 2.48 -3.92
CA PHE A 99 4.60 3.05 -4.96
C PHE A 99 3.86 4.27 -4.40
N GLY A 100 4.61 5.26 -3.90
CA GLY A 100 4.06 6.44 -3.24
C GLY A 100 3.01 7.17 -4.08
N GLN A 101 3.09 7.07 -5.42
CA GLN A 101 2.07 7.61 -6.32
C GLN A 101 0.71 6.96 -6.13
N VAL A 102 0.66 5.65 -5.83
CA VAL A 102 -0.62 4.95 -5.57
C VAL A 102 -1.26 5.51 -4.29
N GLY A 103 -0.47 5.65 -3.23
CA GLY A 103 -0.95 6.23 -1.98
C GLY A 103 -1.44 7.67 -2.12
N LEU A 104 -0.70 8.50 -2.86
CA LEU A 104 -1.09 9.88 -3.15
C LEU A 104 -2.36 9.95 -4.01
N ALA A 105 -2.44 9.13 -5.07
CA ALA A 105 -3.61 9.10 -5.94
C ALA A 105 -4.86 8.66 -5.16
N THR A 106 -4.75 7.64 -4.30
CA THR A 106 -5.87 7.20 -3.45
C THR A 106 -6.36 8.33 -2.53
N GLN A 107 -5.44 9.03 -1.87
CA GLN A 107 -5.79 10.16 -1.01
C GLN A 107 -6.40 11.32 -1.81
N ALA A 108 -5.87 11.60 -3.00
CA ALA A 108 -6.43 12.62 -3.88
C ALA A 108 -7.86 12.26 -4.35
N MET A 109 -8.12 10.99 -4.67
CA MET A 109 -9.46 10.52 -5.05
C MET A 109 -10.44 10.65 -3.88
N LEU A 110 -10.05 10.27 -2.67
CA LEU A 110 -10.87 10.44 -1.46
C LEU A 110 -11.15 11.92 -1.17
N TYR A 111 -10.16 12.78 -1.35
CA TYR A 111 -10.30 14.23 -1.22
C TYR A 111 -11.29 14.78 -2.27
N GLU A 112 -11.15 14.34 -3.53
CA GLU A 112 -11.98 14.82 -4.64
C GLU A 112 -13.46 14.43 -4.50
N VAL A 113 -13.76 13.25 -3.96
CA VAL A 113 -15.15 12.83 -3.70
C VAL A 113 -15.72 13.39 -2.39
N GLY A 114 -15.01 14.28 -1.72
CA GLY A 114 -15.48 14.96 -0.51
C GLY A 114 -15.45 14.10 0.76
N SER A 115 -14.70 13.02 0.79
CA SER A 115 -14.56 12.18 1.98
C SER A 115 -13.51 12.73 2.95
N ILE A 116 -13.69 12.49 4.24
CA ILE A 116 -12.68 12.75 5.26
C ILE A 116 -11.74 11.55 5.32
N CYS A 117 -10.55 11.67 4.73
CA CYS A 117 -9.55 10.60 4.75
C CYS A 117 -8.80 10.58 6.09
N VAL A 118 -8.99 9.53 6.86
CA VAL A 118 -8.28 9.27 8.11
C VAL A 118 -7.13 8.31 7.85
N LEU A 119 -5.89 8.72 8.10
CA LEU A 119 -4.73 7.85 7.99
C LEU A 119 -4.34 7.27 9.35
N PRO A 120 -3.88 6.02 9.43
CA PRO A 120 -3.28 5.52 10.65
C PRO A 120 -2.02 6.33 11.00
N PRO A 121 -1.63 6.47 12.28
CA PRO A 121 -0.42 7.18 12.66
C PRO A 121 0.83 6.39 12.22
N GLY A 122 1.73 7.06 11.53
CA GLY A 122 3.00 6.50 11.07
C GLY A 122 2.86 5.45 9.95
N TYR A 123 3.98 4.81 9.65
CA TYR A 123 4.08 3.79 8.59
C TYR A 123 3.73 2.41 9.12
N LEU A 124 2.75 1.75 8.52
CA LEU A 124 2.29 0.42 8.94
C LEU A 124 2.42 -0.61 7.81
N CYS A 125 2.56 -1.86 8.21
CA CYS A 125 2.47 -3.03 7.34
C CYS A 125 1.24 -3.84 7.75
N CYS A 126 0.58 -4.50 6.82
CA CYS A 126 -0.55 -5.38 7.13
C CYS A 126 -0.14 -6.73 7.76
N GLY A 127 1.14 -7.09 7.73
CA GLY A 127 1.66 -8.36 8.24
C GLY A 127 1.77 -9.47 7.20
N TYR A 128 1.22 -9.29 6.01
CA TYR A 128 1.27 -10.30 4.95
C TYR A 128 2.68 -10.75 4.56
N PRO A 129 3.70 -9.88 4.42
CA PRO A 129 5.04 -10.33 4.06
C PRO A 129 5.61 -11.37 5.03
N GLN A 130 5.34 -11.24 6.32
CA GLN A 130 5.76 -12.19 7.35
C GLN A 130 4.98 -13.48 7.23
N THR A 131 3.67 -13.40 7.13
CA THR A 131 2.79 -14.57 6.96
C THR A 131 3.16 -15.36 5.70
N ALA A 132 3.37 -14.68 4.57
CA ALA A 132 3.77 -15.30 3.31
C ALA A 132 5.18 -15.90 3.34
N ALA A 133 6.07 -15.40 4.21
CA ALA A 133 7.39 -15.98 4.45
C ALA A 133 7.36 -17.21 5.39
N GLY A 134 6.19 -17.56 5.92
CA GLY A 134 6.03 -18.64 6.90
C GLY A 134 6.23 -18.21 8.36
N GLU A 135 6.52 -16.93 8.60
CA GLU A 135 6.71 -16.35 9.93
C GLU A 135 5.36 -15.98 10.58
N GLN A 136 4.56 -16.98 10.88
CA GLN A 136 3.17 -16.80 11.33
C GLN A 136 3.07 -15.95 12.62
N GLU A 137 3.93 -16.22 13.61
CA GLU A 137 3.93 -15.47 14.87
C GLU A 137 4.27 -13.99 14.66
N ALA A 138 5.26 -13.71 13.80
CA ALA A 138 5.62 -12.33 13.46
C ALA A 138 4.48 -11.61 12.73
N GLY A 139 3.80 -12.28 11.80
CA GLY A 139 2.61 -11.78 11.12
C GLY A 139 1.48 -11.48 12.11
N GLN A 140 1.17 -12.43 13.00
CA GLN A 140 0.12 -12.28 14.00
C GLN A 140 0.41 -11.16 15.01
N LYS A 141 1.69 -10.99 15.39
CA LYS A 141 2.09 -9.87 16.24
C LYS A 141 1.80 -8.52 15.57
N ILE A 142 2.11 -8.38 14.29
CA ILE A 142 1.82 -7.14 13.53
C ILE A 142 0.31 -6.87 13.49
N ILE A 143 -0.51 -7.89 13.24
CA ILE A 143 -1.98 -7.78 13.25
C ILE A 143 -2.45 -7.26 14.61
N THR A 144 -1.96 -7.86 15.69
CA THR A 144 -2.35 -7.49 17.06
C THR A 144 -1.93 -6.06 17.39
N ASP A 145 -0.69 -5.68 17.09
CA ASP A 145 -0.16 -4.34 17.35
C ASP A 145 -0.96 -3.27 16.58
N ASN A 146 -1.27 -3.54 15.32
CA ASN A 146 -2.08 -2.65 14.49
C ASN A 146 -3.51 -2.53 15.02
N ARG A 147 -4.14 -3.64 15.40
CA ARG A 147 -5.50 -3.61 15.97
C ARG A 147 -5.57 -2.76 17.24
N VAL A 148 -4.59 -2.88 18.13
CA VAL A 148 -4.50 -2.04 19.34
C VAL A 148 -4.37 -0.56 18.94
N LEU A 149 -3.54 -0.26 17.94
CA LEU A 149 -3.38 1.10 17.44
C LEU A 149 -4.69 1.64 16.83
N PHE A 150 -5.41 0.84 16.05
CA PHE A 150 -6.67 1.24 15.41
C PHE A 150 -7.79 1.47 16.44
N HIS A 151 -7.85 0.67 17.51
CA HIS A 151 -8.74 0.96 18.63
C HIS A 151 -8.44 2.32 19.29
N ARG A 152 -7.16 2.68 19.41
CA ARG A 152 -6.78 4.02 19.90
C ARG A 152 -7.24 5.12 18.95
N VAL A 153 -7.09 4.90 17.64
CA VAL A 153 -7.60 5.84 16.62
C VAL A 153 -9.12 5.98 16.75
N ALA A 154 -9.86 4.87 16.82
CA ALA A 154 -11.31 4.89 16.99
C ALA A 154 -11.75 5.64 18.24
N ASN A 155 -11.06 5.43 19.35
CA ASN A 155 -11.37 6.12 20.62
C ASN A 155 -11.01 7.63 20.55
N THR A 156 -9.93 7.99 19.87
CA THR A 156 -9.51 9.39 19.72
C THR A 156 -10.44 10.17 18.80
N LEU A 157 -10.94 9.51 17.75
CA LEU A 157 -11.80 10.07 16.72
C LEU A 157 -13.26 9.59 16.87
N ASN A 158 -13.72 9.34 18.08
CA ASN A 158 -15.06 8.82 18.37
C ASN A 158 -16.20 9.74 17.92
N TYR A 159 -15.91 10.99 17.63
CA TYR A 159 -16.83 11.96 17.05
C TYR A 159 -16.98 11.79 15.52
N LEU A 160 -16.09 11.01 14.88
CA LEU A 160 -16.21 10.63 13.48
C LEU A 160 -16.82 9.23 13.39
N ASP A 161 -17.95 9.11 12.69
CA ASP A 161 -18.59 7.83 12.44
C ASP A 161 -17.88 7.11 11.28
N ILE A 162 -16.73 6.46 11.56
CA ILE A 162 -15.95 5.74 10.56
C ILE A 162 -16.63 4.41 10.27
N ARG A 163 -17.31 4.30 9.12
CA ARG A 163 -18.00 3.09 8.66
C ARG A 163 -17.37 2.43 7.45
N THR A 164 -16.32 3.00 6.91
CA THR A 164 -15.63 2.46 5.74
C THR A 164 -14.13 2.47 5.97
N VAL A 165 -13.52 1.32 5.77
CA VAL A 165 -12.07 1.15 5.68
C VAL A 165 -11.73 0.93 4.21
N VAL A 166 -10.80 1.72 3.69
CA VAL A 166 -10.38 1.64 2.28
C VAL A 166 -8.93 1.18 2.18
N VAL A 167 -8.66 0.35 1.19
CA VAL A 167 -7.32 -0.10 0.81
C VAL A 167 -7.07 0.15 -0.68
N SER A 168 -5.80 0.18 -1.07
CA SER A 168 -5.35 0.28 -2.47
C SER A 168 -4.39 -0.85 -2.85
N CYS A 169 -4.52 -2.00 -2.19
CA CYS A 169 -3.64 -3.15 -2.40
C CYS A 169 -4.38 -4.45 -2.06
N GLY A 170 -4.53 -5.35 -3.05
CA GLY A 170 -5.24 -6.62 -2.90
C GLY A 170 -4.63 -7.53 -1.83
N THR A 171 -3.30 -7.56 -1.71
CA THR A 171 -2.61 -8.31 -0.65
C THR A 171 -2.95 -7.76 0.74
N CYS A 172 -3.03 -6.43 0.87
CA CYS A 172 -3.49 -5.82 2.12
C CYS A 172 -4.95 -6.12 2.38
N MET A 173 -5.81 -6.11 1.34
CA MET A 173 -7.23 -6.48 1.45
C MET A 173 -7.38 -7.84 2.13
N ASP A 174 -6.78 -8.89 1.59
CA ASP A 174 -6.88 -10.24 2.12
C ASP A 174 -6.37 -10.35 3.56
N GLN A 175 -5.26 -9.69 3.88
CA GLN A 175 -4.72 -9.70 5.24
C GLN A 175 -5.61 -8.94 6.23
N LEU A 176 -6.15 -7.80 5.82
CA LEU A 176 -6.99 -6.94 6.66
C LEU A 176 -8.37 -7.55 6.92
N MET A 177 -8.86 -8.47 6.11
CA MET A 177 -10.08 -9.24 6.41
C MET A 177 -10.00 -9.99 7.76
N GLN A 178 -8.78 -10.31 8.22
CA GLN A 178 -8.55 -10.96 9.52
C GLN A 178 -8.57 -9.99 10.70
N TYR A 179 -8.59 -8.67 10.44
CA TYR A 179 -8.49 -7.64 11.48
C TYR A 179 -9.77 -7.43 12.28
N GLN A 180 -10.92 -7.97 11.82
CA GLN A 180 -12.21 -7.79 12.47
C GLN A 180 -12.52 -6.31 12.71
N PHE A 181 -12.51 -5.52 11.63
CA PHE A 181 -12.71 -4.07 11.71
C PHE A 181 -14.03 -3.65 12.32
N ASP A 182 -15.07 -4.47 12.22
CA ASP A 182 -16.36 -4.29 12.87
C ASP A 182 -16.27 -4.17 14.41
N LYS A 183 -15.24 -4.78 15.00
CA LYS A 183 -14.94 -4.64 16.43
C LYS A 183 -14.13 -3.38 16.75
N ILE A 184 -13.49 -2.77 15.78
CA ILE A 184 -12.67 -1.55 15.93
C ILE A 184 -13.50 -0.32 15.62
N PHE A 185 -14.19 -0.34 14.50
CA PHE A 185 -15.13 0.67 14.04
C PHE A 185 -16.49 -0.02 13.85
N PRO A 186 -17.44 0.12 14.77
CA PRO A 186 -18.70 -0.62 14.73
C PRO A 186 -19.48 -0.43 13.43
N GLY A 187 -19.85 -1.53 12.80
CA GLY A 187 -20.61 -1.52 11.54
C GLY A 187 -19.80 -1.13 10.32
N CYS A 188 -18.45 -1.08 10.42
CA CYS A 188 -17.63 -0.74 9.27
C CYS A 188 -17.47 -1.92 8.30
N ARG A 189 -17.21 -1.55 7.06
CA ARG A 189 -16.90 -2.46 5.95
C ARG A 189 -15.51 -2.16 5.39
N LEU A 190 -14.90 -3.17 4.77
CA LEU A 190 -13.59 -3.05 4.13
C LEU A 190 -13.80 -3.08 2.61
N LEU A 191 -13.35 -2.05 1.91
CA LEU A 191 -13.48 -1.89 0.46
C LEU A 191 -12.13 -1.60 -0.19
N ASP A 192 -11.99 -2.01 -1.44
CA ASP A 192 -10.98 -1.43 -2.33
C ASP A 192 -11.38 -0.02 -2.73
N ILE A 193 -10.38 0.82 -3.01
CA ILE A 193 -10.62 2.20 -3.44
C ILE A 193 -11.51 2.27 -4.69
N HIS A 194 -11.36 1.33 -5.63
CA HIS A 194 -12.17 1.34 -6.86
C HIS A 194 -13.63 1.01 -6.56
N GLU A 195 -13.91 0.05 -5.66
CA GLU A 195 -15.26 -0.26 -5.20
C GLU A 195 -15.89 0.96 -4.52
N TYR A 196 -15.13 1.63 -3.66
CA TYR A 196 -15.57 2.85 -3.00
C TYR A 196 -15.92 3.96 -4.00
N LEU A 197 -15.07 4.18 -5.01
CA LEU A 197 -15.32 5.19 -6.04
C LEU A 197 -16.53 4.86 -6.91
N LEU A 198 -16.78 3.57 -7.22
CA LEU A 198 -17.97 3.13 -7.91
C LEU A 198 -19.24 3.48 -7.12
N GLU A 199 -19.25 3.25 -5.81
CA GLU A 199 -20.37 3.63 -4.94
C GLU A 199 -20.58 5.15 -4.89
N LYS A 200 -19.50 5.94 -5.00
CA LYS A 200 -19.58 7.41 -5.10
C LYS A 200 -20.02 7.90 -6.49
N GLY A 201 -20.30 6.98 -7.42
CA GLY A 201 -20.74 7.33 -8.76
C GLY A 201 -19.67 7.97 -9.64
N VAL A 202 -18.38 7.75 -9.32
CA VAL A 202 -17.26 8.29 -10.12
C VAL A 202 -17.25 7.61 -11.48
N GLN A 203 -17.34 8.39 -12.53
CA GLN A 203 -17.25 7.95 -13.92
C GLN A 203 -16.10 8.67 -14.61
N LEU A 204 -15.39 7.95 -15.48
CA LEU A 204 -14.30 8.51 -16.27
C LEU A 204 -14.76 8.69 -17.71
N ASP A 205 -14.82 9.94 -18.16
CA ASP A 205 -15.14 10.29 -19.54
C ASP A 205 -13.88 10.31 -20.42
N GLY A 206 -14.08 10.18 -21.73
CA GLY A 206 -13.01 10.40 -22.72
C GLY A 206 -12.05 9.24 -22.92
N LEU A 207 -12.33 8.04 -22.43
CA LEU A 207 -11.50 6.86 -22.59
C LEU A 207 -11.84 6.04 -23.86
N SER A 208 -12.65 6.56 -24.76
CA SER A 208 -13.02 5.88 -26.00
C SER A 208 -11.77 5.67 -26.88
N GLY A 209 -11.67 4.49 -27.51
CA GLY A 209 -10.57 4.14 -28.42
C GLY A 209 -9.31 3.60 -27.75
N THR A 210 -9.21 3.62 -26.44
CA THR A 210 -8.10 2.99 -25.71
C THR A 210 -8.36 1.50 -25.52
N ARG A 211 -7.39 0.66 -25.87
CA ARG A 211 -7.45 -0.78 -25.57
C ARG A 211 -6.86 -1.06 -24.21
N TYR A 212 -7.60 -1.78 -23.37
CA TYR A 212 -7.16 -2.21 -22.06
C TYR A 212 -6.99 -3.72 -22.01
N MET A 213 -6.10 -4.16 -21.16
CA MET A 213 -6.04 -5.53 -20.70
C MET A 213 -6.10 -5.50 -19.17
N TYR A 214 -7.17 -6.03 -18.61
CA TYR A 214 -7.31 -6.20 -17.18
C TYR A 214 -6.52 -7.44 -16.75
N HIS A 215 -5.70 -7.30 -15.72
CA HIS A 215 -5.06 -8.41 -15.02
C HIS A 215 -5.73 -8.58 -13.66
N ASP A 216 -6.46 -9.69 -13.50
CA ASP A 216 -7.01 -10.04 -12.20
C ASP A 216 -5.90 -10.67 -11.35
N PRO A 217 -5.47 -10.01 -10.26
CA PRO A 217 -4.36 -10.50 -9.45
C PRO A 217 -4.79 -11.69 -8.57
N CYS A 218 -3.84 -12.54 -8.15
CA CYS A 218 -4.10 -13.66 -7.24
C CYS A 218 -4.80 -13.22 -5.94
N HIS A 219 -4.54 -11.98 -5.49
CA HIS A 219 -5.22 -11.33 -4.39
C HIS A 219 -6.05 -10.18 -4.97
N THR A 220 -7.20 -10.51 -5.55
CA THR A 220 -8.09 -9.48 -6.07
C THR A 220 -8.59 -8.58 -4.94
N PRO A 221 -8.49 -7.26 -5.08
CA PRO A 221 -9.05 -6.33 -4.10
C PRO A 221 -10.57 -6.20 -4.22
N MET A 222 -11.12 -6.44 -5.41
CA MET A 222 -12.55 -6.34 -5.69
C MET A 222 -13.27 -7.53 -5.04
N LYS A 223 -13.94 -7.31 -3.92
CA LYS A 223 -14.63 -8.37 -3.16
C LYS A 223 -16.15 -8.22 -3.21
N THR A 224 -16.65 -7.03 -3.48
CA THR A 224 -18.10 -6.72 -3.47
C THR A 224 -18.68 -6.70 -4.87
N TYR A 225 -17.95 -6.13 -5.82
CA TYR A 225 -18.35 -6.01 -7.22
C TYR A 225 -17.52 -6.96 -8.08
N GLN A 226 -18.03 -8.14 -8.30
CA GLN A 226 -17.43 -9.16 -9.18
C GLN A 226 -18.13 -9.18 -10.54
#